data_9b3ad4f43bda5b58772700e9b3d0aa59
#
_entry.id   9b3ad4f43bda5b58772700e9b3d0aa59
#
_cell.length_a   1.000
_cell.length_b   1.000
_cell.length_c   1.000
_cell.angle_alpha   90.00
_cell.angle_beta   90.00
_cell.angle_gamma   90.00
#
_symmetry.space_group_name_H-M   'P 1'
#
loop_
_entity.id
_entity.type
_entity.pdbx_description
1 polymer ?
#
loop_
_entity_poly.entity_id
_entity_poly.type
_entity_poly.pdbx_seq_one_letter_code
_entity_poly.pdbx_strand_id
1 'polypeptide(L)'
;MLNKSFSAKLQKGHKGGWTYVVWPNSVKFFGTRGLVKVKGTIDGHPFKSSFMAMGNGRHMLPVKIEIRLAIGKEVGETVKVLLKQRIHT
;
A
#
# COMPACT_ATOMS: atom_id res chain seq x y z
N MET A 1 3.03 17.30 2.48
CA MET A 1 1.85 16.52 2.06
C MET A 1 2.12 15.88 0.71
N LEU A 2 1.70 14.63 0.53
CA LEU A 2 2.00 13.89 -0.68
C LEU A 2 0.95 14.08 -1.77
N ASN A 3 -0.31 13.98 -1.44
CA ASN A 3 -1.44 14.05 -2.39
C ASN A 3 -1.21 13.21 -3.66
N LYS A 4 -0.71 12.00 -3.46
CA LYS A 4 -0.41 11.10 -4.58
C LYS A 4 -1.35 9.91 -4.54
N SER A 5 -2.01 9.62 -5.66
CA SER A 5 -2.93 8.50 -5.74
C SER A 5 -2.48 7.49 -6.79
N PHE A 6 -2.85 6.24 -6.56
CA PHE A 6 -2.65 5.17 -7.53
C PHE A 6 -3.71 4.10 -7.32
N SER A 7 -3.93 3.31 -8.36
CA SER A 7 -4.83 2.16 -8.29
C SER A 7 -4.01 0.88 -8.40
N ALA A 8 -4.39 -0.13 -7.65
CA ALA A 8 -3.67 -1.40 -7.66
C ALA A 8 -4.61 -2.54 -7.25
N LYS A 9 -4.30 -3.74 -7.69
CA LYS A 9 -5.05 -4.92 -7.28
C LYS A 9 -4.55 -5.43 -5.94
N LEU A 10 -5.49 -5.83 -5.10
CA LEU A 10 -5.17 -6.54 -3.87
C LEU A 10 -4.58 -7.89 -4.23
N GLN A 11 -3.42 -8.20 -3.69
CA GLN A 11 -2.70 -9.45 -3.92
C GLN A 11 -2.45 -10.14 -2.61
N LYS A 12 -2.34 -11.45 -2.67
CA LYS A 12 -2.01 -12.25 -1.49
C LYS A 12 -0.63 -12.87 -1.71
N GLY A 13 0.21 -12.78 -0.70
CA GLY A 13 1.52 -13.40 -0.74
C GLY A 13 1.44 -14.92 -0.71
N HIS A 14 2.52 -15.56 -1.11
CA HIS A 14 2.64 -17.01 -1.02
C HIS A 14 2.69 -17.44 0.46
N LYS A 15 2.34 -18.67 0.72
CA LYS A 15 2.41 -19.27 2.06
C LYS A 15 1.49 -18.59 3.07
N GLY A 16 0.32 -18.15 2.63
CA GLY A 16 -0.67 -17.53 3.52
C GLY A 16 -0.25 -16.18 4.08
N GLY A 17 0.67 -15.52 3.39
CA GLY A 17 1.18 -14.23 3.82
C GLY A 17 0.17 -13.11 3.74
N TRP A 18 0.68 -11.90 3.82
CA TRP A 18 -0.14 -10.69 3.88
C TRP A 18 -0.86 -10.43 2.57
N THR A 19 -1.99 -9.73 2.67
CA THR A 19 -2.62 -9.08 1.52
C THR A 19 -1.96 -7.71 1.36
N TYR A 20 -1.65 -7.36 0.11
CA TYR A 20 -0.92 -6.14 -0.16
C TYR A 20 -1.25 -5.60 -1.55
N VAL A 21 -0.83 -4.37 -1.80
CA VAL A 21 -0.82 -3.78 -3.14
C VAL A 21 0.61 -3.42 -3.51
N VAL A 22 0.89 -3.39 -4.81
CA VAL A 22 2.20 -2.97 -5.33
C VAL A 22 2.02 -1.69 -6.12
N TRP A 23 2.85 -0.70 -5.81
CA TRP A 23 2.94 0.51 -6.61
C TRP A 23 4.30 0.53 -7.29
N PRO A 24 4.36 0.22 -8.62
CA PRO A 24 5.65 0.08 -9.31
C PRO A 24 6.55 1.31 -9.23
N ASN A 25 5.98 2.51 -9.12
CA ASN A 25 6.75 3.75 -9.06
C ASN A 25 7.16 4.17 -7.65
N SER A 26 6.86 3.38 -6.63
CA SER A 26 7.07 3.79 -5.25
C SER A 26 8.53 4.06 -4.92
N VAL A 27 9.43 3.18 -5.33
CA VAL A 27 10.85 3.34 -5.06
C VAL A 27 11.38 4.63 -5.68
N LYS A 28 11.01 4.90 -6.94
CA LYS A 28 11.40 6.12 -7.62
C LYS A 28 10.79 7.35 -6.96
N PHE A 29 9.52 7.26 -6.59
CA PHE A 29 8.80 8.39 -5.98
C PHE A 29 9.41 8.76 -4.61
N PHE A 30 9.68 7.77 -3.77
CA PHE A 30 10.24 8.02 -2.44
C PHE A 30 11.77 8.12 -2.42
N GLY A 31 12.43 7.71 -3.47
CA GLY A 31 13.89 7.76 -3.55
C GLY A 31 14.59 6.72 -2.68
N THR A 32 13.89 5.66 -2.28
CA THR A 32 14.48 4.62 -1.44
C THR A 32 13.77 3.29 -1.65
N ARG A 33 14.50 2.20 -1.46
CA ARG A 33 13.95 0.85 -1.42
C ARG A 33 13.59 0.43 0.01
N GLY A 34 13.98 1.23 0.99
CA GLY A 34 13.73 0.92 2.39
C GLY A 34 12.30 1.18 2.81
N LEU A 35 12.05 1.00 4.08
CA LEU A 35 10.74 1.18 4.68
C LEU A 35 10.29 2.64 4.58
N VAL A 36 9.06 2.86 4.11
CA VAL A 36 8.48 4.20 4.04
C VAL A 36 7.11 4.16 4.71
N LYS A 37 7.01 4.78 5.88
CA LYS A 37 5.74 4.87 6.61
C LYS A 37 4.86 5.94 5.99
N VAL A 38 3.60 5.60 5.75
CA VAL A 38 2.64 6.51 5.11
C VAL A 38 1.27 6.42 5.77
N LYS A 39 0.48 7.46 5.56
CA LYS A 39 -0.95 7.43 5.88
C LYS A 39 -1.73 8.09 4.77
N GLY A 40 -2.99 7.73 4.67
CA GLY A 40 -3.88 8.25 3.65
C GLY A 40 -5.20 7.51 3.68
N THR A 41 -5.76 7.22 2.50
CA THR A 41 -6.99 6.46 2.39
C THR A 41 -6.86 5.36 1.34
N ILE A 42 -7.60 4.27 1.56
CA ILE A 42 -7.78 3.21 0.58
C ILE A 42 -9.29 3.13 0.33
N ASP A 43 -9.72 3.39 -0.90
CA ASP A 43 -11.14 3.51 -1.26
C ASP A 43 -11.90 4.42 -0.29
N GLY A 44 -11.26 5.52 0.12
CA GLY A 44 -11.85 6.48 1.04
C GLY A 44 -11.73 6.14 2.52
N HIS A 45 -11.28 4.93 2.85
CA HIS A 45 -11.13 4.52 4.25
C HIS A 45 -9.73 4.89 4.76
N PRO A 46 -9.63 5.59 5.90
CA PRO A 46 -8.31 5.97 6.43
C PRO A 46 -7.44 4.76 6.73
N PHE A 47 -6.16 4.88 6.42
CA PHE A 47 -5.21 3.83 6.74
C PHE A 47 -3.86 4.42 7.14
N LYS A 48 -3.07 3.59 7.80
CA LYS A 48 -1.71 3.88 8.19
C LYS A 48 -0.91 2.59 8.02
N SER A 49 0.14 2.64 7.21
CA SER A 49 0.91 1.45 6.90
C SER A 49 2.30 1.86 6.43
N SER A 50 3.07 0.89 5.92
CA SER A 50 4.42 1.15 5.44
C SER A 50 4.65 0.43 4.13
N PHE A 51 5.26 1.12 3.16
CA PHE A 51 5.82 0.44 2.01
C PHE A 51 7.04 -0.34 2.47
N MET A 52 7.15 -1.58 2.02
CA MET A 52 8.22 -2.49 2.42
C MET A 52 8.85 -3.11 1.18
N ALA A 53 10.15 -3.38 1.25
CA ALA A 53 10.87 -3.98 0.14
C ALA A 53 10.35 -5.39 -0.17
N MET A 54 10.21 -5.67 -1.47
CA MET A 54 9.76 -6.99 -1.94
C MET A 54 10.89 -7.89 -2.43
N GLY A 55 12.12 -7.40 -2.45
CA GLY A 55 13.25 -8.17 -2.91
C GLY A 55 13.52 -8.13 -4.41
N ASN A 56 12.65 -7.48 -5.20
CA ASN A 56 12.83 -7.34 -6.65
C ASN A 56 12.94 -5.87 -7.09
N GLY A 57 13.35 -5.01 -6.18
CA GLY A 57 13.46 -3.58 -6.44
C GLY A 57 12.14 -2.84 -6.35
N ARG A 58 11.09 -3.48 -5.87
CA ARG A 58 9.78 -2.87 -5.70
C ARG A 58 9.38 -2.81 -4.24
N HIS A 59 8.36 -2.00 -3.96
CA HIS A 59 7.72 -1.93 -2.65
C HIS A 59 6.35 -2.58 -2.71
N MET A 60 5.95 -3.19 -1.59
CA MET A 60 4.57 -3.57 -1.36
C MET A 60 4.00 -2.75 -0.21
N LEU A 61 2.69 -2.52 -0.23
CA LEU A 61 1.97 -1.84 0.85
C LEU A 61 0.98 -2.84 1.44
N PRO A 62 1.23 -3.36 2.65
CA PRO A 62 0.29 -4.28 3.28
C PRO A 62 -1.06 -3.62 3.55
N VAL A 63 -2.13 -4.36 3.32
CA VAL A 63 -3.50 -3.92 3.57
C VAL A 63 -4.11 -4.85 4.59
N LYS A 64 -4.34 -4.35 5.80
CA LYS A 64 -4.86 -5.15 6.90
C LYS A 64 -6.29 -5.59 6.65
N ILE A 65 -6.66 -6.70 7.30
CA ILE A 65 -8.00 -7.26 7.13
C ILE A 65 -9.11 -6.27 7.54
N GLU A 66 -8.88 -5.46 8.58
CA GLU A 66 -9.87 -4.47 9.02
C GLU A 66 -10.19 -3.49 7.90
N ILE A 67 -9.18 -3.10 7.12
CA ILE A 67 -9.37 -2.17 6.00
C ILE A 67 -10.13 -2.87 4.89
N ARG A 68 -9.76 -4.11 4.55
CA ARG A 68 -10.44 -4.86 3.49
C ARG A 68 -11.91 -5.07 3.82
N LEU A 69 -12.22 -5.38 5.06
CA LEU A 69 -13.61 -5.54 5.50
C LEU A 69 -14.36 -4.21 5.43
N ALA A 70 -13.73 -3.12 5.85
CA ALA A 70 -14.35 -1.80 5.83
C ALA A 70 -14.69 -1.33 4.42
N ILE A 71 -13.86 -1.66 3.43
CA ILE A 71 -14.09 -1.23 2.04
C ILE A 71 -14.82 -2.28 1.20
N GLY A 72 -15.05 -3.48 1.76
CA GLY A 72 -15.78 -4.54 1.06
C GLY A 72 -15.05 -5.12 -0.14
N LYS A 73 -13.72 -5.16 -0.09
CA LYS A 73 -12.90 -5.65 -1.20
C LYS A 73 -12.09 -6.86 -0.82
N GLU A 74 -11.85 -7.72 -1.79
CA GLU A 74 -11.10 -8.95 -1.61
C GLU A 74 -9.93 -9.03 -2.60
N VAL A 75 -9.07 -10.02 -2.40
CA VAL A 75 -7.94 -10.30 -3.29
C VAL A 75 -8.44 -10.39 -4.74
N GLY A 76 -7.72 -9.73 -5.64
CA GLY A 76 -8.08 -9.66 -7.05
C GLY A 76 -8.85 -8.40 -7.43
N GLU A 77 -9.43 -7.72 -6.48
CA GLU A 77 -10.15 -6.47 -6.75
C GLU A 77 -9.21 -5.28 -6.69
N THR A 78 -9.52 -4.26 -7.47
CA THR A 78 -8.72 -3.03 -7.55
C THR A 78 -9.18 -2.05 -6.47
N VAL A 79 -8.20 -1.45 -5.80
CA VAL A 79 -8.44 -0.39 -4.82
C VAL A 79 -7.73 0.87 -5.26
N LYS A 80 -8.25 2.01 -4.82
CA LYS A 80 -7.63 3.31 -5.04
C LYS A 80 -6.96 3.76 -3.76
N VAL A 81 -5.65 3.98 -3.83
CA VAL A 81 -4.86 4.43 -2.67
C VAL A 81 -4.54 5.90 -2.85
N LEU A 82 -4.85 6.69 -1.83
CA LEU A 82 -4.46 8.10 -1.78
C LEU A 82 -3.47 8.25 -0.64
N LEU A 83 -2.25 8.62 -0.99
CA LEU A 83 -1.20 8.89 -0.01
C LEU A 83 -1.26 10.36 0.38
N LYS A 84 -1.55 10.63 1.65
CA LYS A 84 -1.68 12.00 2.13
C LYS A 84 -0.42 12.50 2.81
N GLN A 85 0.29 11.61 3.49
CA GLN A 85 1.46 12.02 4.26
C GLN A 85 2.45 10.88 4.41
N ARG A 86 3.74 11.23 4.30
CA ARG A 86 4.83 10.35 4.71
C ARG A 86 5.13 10.64 6.18
N ILE A 87 5.19 9.58 6.99
CA ILE A 87 5.46 9.72 8.42
C ILE A 87 6.94 9.54 8.64
N HIS A 88 7.57 10.56 9.19
CA HIS A 88 8.98 10.51 9.56
C HIS A 88 9.09 10.18 11.03
N THR A 89 10.00 9.28 11.36
CA THR A 89 10.26 8.88 12.76
C THR A 89 11.71 9.14 13.12
#